data_963b33ff43426a9e89e1ced2bd08cb44
#
_entry.id   963b33ff43426a9e89e1ced2bd08cb44
#
_cell.length_a   1.000
_cell.length_b   1.000
_cell.length_c   1.000
_cell.angle_alpha   90.00
_cell.angle_beta   90.00
_cell.angle_gamma   90.00
#
_symmetry.space_group_name_H-M   'P 1'
#
loop_
_entity.id
_entity.type
_entity.pdbx_description
1 polymer ?
#
loop_
_entity_poly.entity_id
_entity_poly.type
_entity_poly.pdbx_seq_one_letter_code
_entity_poly.pdbx_strand_id
1 'polypeptide(L)'
;KRVLMVDTDPQANATYIYSKVNESTRTLLDIFHGKKTISCIYRTKYPNLDLIKGSPRMEEADGLPLIIKEALKQVEDRYDYAIIDCHPSMQLPTIAALVAADELLIPYEPDVFGKTGLNFLPITLHRSRKSITQVLHIMFSSQNMRNANRSLKKFMI
;
A
#
# COMPACT_ATOMS: atom_id res chain seq x y z
N LYS A 1 -1.55 18.53 -3.69
CA LYS A 1 -0.92 17.63 -2.73
C LYS A 1 -0.04 16.63 -3.45
N ARG A 2 1.08 16.25 -2.84
CA ARG A 2 2.02 15.26 -3.40
C ARG A 2 1.68 13.89 -2.84
N VAL A 3 1.57 12.89 -3.70
CA VAL A 3 1.19 11.53 -3.34
C VAL A 3 2.29 10.56 -3.76
N LEU A 4 2.64 9.64 -2.89
CA LEU A 4 3.47 8.50 -3.20
C LEU A 4 2.59 7.24 -3.26
N MET A 5 2.55 6.58 -4.41
CA MET A 5 1.95 5.26 -4.52
C MET A 5 3.02 4.19 -4.31
N VAL A 6 2.69 3.16 -3.55
CA VAL A 6 3.57 2.00 -3.30
C VAL A 6 2.81 0.75 -3.72
N ASP A 7 3.33 0.04 -4.70
CA ASP A 7 2.73 -1.18 -5.22
C ASP A 7 3.39 -2.39 -4.54
N THR A 8 2.63 -3.11 -3.72
CA THR A 8 3.09 -4.32 -3.02
C THR A 8 2.58 -5.61 -3.65
N ASP A 9 1.70 -5.50 -4.67
CA ASP A 9 1.11 -6.66 -5.34
C ASP A 9 2.14 -7.33 -6.28
N PRO A 10 2.37 -8.65 -6.20
CA PRO A 10 3.17 -9.38 -7.20
C PRO A 10 2.64 -9.23 -8.63
N GLN A 11 1.34 -8.99 -8.82
CA GLN A 11 0.77 -8.70 -10.14
C GLN A 11 1.19 -7.33 -10.68
N ALA A 12 1.65 -6.42 -9.82
CA ALA A 12 2.16 -5.09 -10.17
C ALA A 12 1.18 -4.26 -11.03
N ASN A 13 -0.13 -4.41 -10.80
CA ASN A 13 -1.16 -3.76 -11.59
C ASN A 13 -1.09 -2.23 -11.51
N ALA A 14 -0.89 -1.67 -10.32
CA ALA A 14 -0.68 -0.23 -10.15
C ALA A 14 0.56 0.25 -10.90
N THR A 15 1.64 -0.53 -10.88
CA THR A 15 2.86 -0.25 -11.62
C THR A 15 2.62 -0.16 -13.13
N TYR A 16 1.88 -1.10 -13.71
CA TYR A 16 1.55 -1.09 -15.14
C TYR A 16 0.66 0.09 -15.54
N ILE A 17 -0.28 0.49 -14.70
CA ILE A 17 -1.19 1.61 -14.95
C ILE A 17 -0.43 2.96 -14.94
N TYR A 18 0.45 3.16 -13.97
CA TYR A 18 1.07 4.46 -13.72
C TYR A 18 2.46 4.63 -14.30
N SER A 19 3.13 3.55 -14.71
CA SER A 19 4.51 3.58 -15.20
C SER A 19 4.77 2.50 -16.24
N LYS A 20 5.93 2.62 -16.91
CA LYS A 20 6.50 1.53 -17.70
C LYS A 20 7.52 0.78 -16.84
N VAL A 21 7.46 -0.54 -16.84
CA VAL A 21 8.46 -1.40 -16.22
C VAL A 21 9.49 -1.77 -17.29
N ASN A 22 10.77 -1.65 -16.96
CA ASN A 22 11.88 -2.20 -17.73
C ASN A 22 12.79 -2.98 -16.78
N GLU A 23 13.63 -3.86 -17.30
CA GLU A 23 14.47 -4.79 -16.52
C GLU A 23 15.46 -4.10 -15.56
N SER A 24 15.85 -2.86 -15.85
CA SER A 24 16.77 -2.08 -15.03
C SER A 24 16.07 -1.26 -13.93
N THR A 25 14.77 -1.39 -13.79
CA THR A 25 13.97 -0.59 -12.85
C THR A 25 14.07 -1.14 -11.45
N ARG A 26 14.45 -0.30 -10.48
CA ARG A 26 14.35 -0.65 -9.05
C ARG A 26 12.88 -0.69 -8.64
N THR A 27 12.58 -1.59 -7.70
CA THR A 27 11.23 -1.88 -7.25
C THR A 27 11.16 -1.83 -5.71
N LEU A 28 9.99 -2.08 -5.15
CA LEU A 28 9.82 -2.24 -3.72
C LEU A 28 10.68 -3.39 -3.16
N LEU A 29 10.89 -4.46 -3.94
CA LEU A 29 11.74 -5.57 -3.55
C LEU A 29 13.19 -5.12 -3.25
N ASP A 30 13.70 -4.13 -3.99
CA ASP A 30 15.03 -3.57 -3.73
C ASP A 30 15.10 -2.87 -2.37
N ILE A 31 13.99 -2.29 -1.89
CA ILE A 31 13.90 -1.71 -0.54
C ILE A 31 13.97 -2.81 0.51
N PHE A 32 13.28 -3.93 0.31
CA PHE A 32 13.40 -5.12 1.16
C PHE A 32 14.84 -5.64 1.20
N HIS A 33 15.59 -5.50 0.12
CA HIS A 33 17.03 -5.84 0.05
C HIS A 33 17.95 -4.69 0.48
N GLY A 34 17.45 -3.69 1.22
CA GLY A 34 18.25 -2.64 1.85
C GLY A 34 18.64 -1.46 0.95
N LYS A 35 18.04 -1.32 -0.24
CA LYS A 35 18.27 -0.11 -1.05
C LYS A 35 17.55 1.10 -0.44
N LYS A 36 18.15 2.29 -0.61
CA LYS A 36 17.57 3.54 -0.14
C LYS A 36 16.24 3.83 -0.85
N THR A 37 15.20 4.18 -0.11
CA THR A 37 13.85 4.46 -0.63
C THR A 37 13.86 5.47 -1.77
N ILE A 38 14.60 6.57 -1.60
CA ILE A 38 14.67 7.64 -2.63
C ILE A 38 15.13 7.14 -4.00
N SER A 39 15.95 6.10 -4.03
CA SER A 39 16.46 5.52 -5.29
C SER A 39 15.48 4.60 -5.99
N CYS A 40 14.36 4.28 -5.34
CA CYS A 40 13.29 3.41 -5.85
C CYS A 40 12.02 4.19 -6.21
N ILE A 41 12.06 5.54 -6.12
CA ILE A 41 10.92 6.41 -6.43
C ILE A 41 11.01 6.89 -7.88
N TYR A 42 9.92 6.78 -8.60
CA TYR A 42 9.77 7.20 -9.99
C TYR A 42 8.64 8.21 -10.14
N ARG A 43 8.88 9.24 -10.95
CA ARG A 43 7.81 10.13 -11.39
C ARG A 43 6.88 9.40 -12.34
N THR A 44 5.58 9.62 -12.16
CA THR A 44 4.58 9.15 -13.10
C THR A 44 4.26 10.24 -14.14
N LYS A 45 3.43 9.91 -15.13
CA LYS A 45 2.89 10.90 -16.08
C LYS A 45 1.86 11.86 -15.43
N TYR A 46 1.40 11.56 -14.23
CA TYR A 46 0.43 12.39 -13.51
C TYR A 46 1.16 13.36 -12.60
N PRO A 47 0.84 14.66 -12.63
CA PRO A 47 1.48 15.64 -11.76
C PRO A 47 1.19 15.33 -10.28
N ASN A 48 2.20 15.49 -9.45
CA ASN A 48 2.16 15.24 -8.01
C ASN A 48 1.91 13.79 -7.58
N LEU A 49 2.06 12.82 -8.47
CA LEU A 49 2.00 11.41 -8.17
C LEU A 49 3.33 10.75 -8.54
N ASP A 50 4.03 10.26 -7.53
CA ASP A 50 5.22 9.44 -7.68
C ASP A 50 4.89 7.98 -7.31
N LEU A 51 5.74 7.04 -7.71
CA LEU A 51 5.50 5.60 -7.59
C LEU A 51 6.76 4.88 -7.10
N ILE A 52 6.59 4.01 -6.10
CA ILE A 52 7.48 2.88 -5.84
C ILE A 52 6.86 1.66 -6.54
N LYS A 53 7.55 1.13 -7.52
CA LYS A 53 7.06 0.06 -8.39
C LYS A 53 7.01 -1.27 -7.66
N GLY A 54 5.96 -2.05 -7.91
CA GLY A 54 5.89 -3.45 -7.54
C GLY A 54 6.82 -4.33 -8.38
N SER A 55 6.91 -5.58 -7.99
CA SER A 55 7.71 -6.59 -8.67
C SER A 55 6.96 -7.91 -8.73
N PRO A 56 6.96 -8.63 -9.86
CA PRO A 56 6.46 -10.01 -9.89
C PRO A 56 7.17 -10.96 -8.90
N ARG A 57 8.37 -10.56 -8.44
CA ARG A 57 9.15 -11.29 -7.46
C ARG A 57 8.90 -10.86 -6.01
N MET A 58 7.80 -10.13 -5.73
CA MET A 58 7.48 -9.71 -4.34
C MET A 58 7.29 -10.87 -3.36
N GLU A 59 7.04 -12.09 -3.85
CA GLU A 59 7.01 -13.29 -3.02
C GLU A 59 8.37 -13.64 -2.41
N GLU A 60 9.47 -13.14 -2.99
CA GLU A 60 10.84 -13.31 -2.49
C GLU A 60 11.20 -12.29 -1.41
N ALA A 61 10.29 -11.37 -1.07
CA ALA A 61 10.53 -10.39 -0.03
C ALA A 61 10.72 -11.08 1.32
N ASP A 62 11.80 -10.72 2.00
CA ASP A 62 12.14 -11.19 3.34
C ASP A 62 12.47 -10.02 4.27
N GLY A 63 12.59 -10.29 5.56
CA GLY A 63 12.94 -9.28 6.56
C GLY A 63 11.84 -8.98 7.57
N LEU A 64 11.89 -7.78 8.15
CA LEU A 64 10.97 -7.38 9.21
C LEU A 64 9.74 -6.66 8.66
N PRO A 65 8.56 -6.83 9.28
CA PRO A 65 7.34 -6.13 8.88
C PRO A 65 7.41 -4.60 8.98
N LEU A 66 8.44 -4.05 9.63
CA LEU A 66 8.64 -2.59 9.77
C LEU A 66 9.25 -1.94 8.52
N ILE A 67 9.70 -2.72 7.55
CA ILE A 67 10.53 -2.22 6.45
C ILE A 67 9.84 -1.15 5.60
N ILE A 68 8.56 -1.30 5.29
CA ILE A 68 7.80 -0.29 4.55
C ILE A 68 7.62 0.98 5.39
N LYS A 69 7.32 0.84 6.68
CA LYS A 69 7.18 1.98 7.60
C LYS A 69 8.46 2.81 7.68
N GLU A 70 9.59 2.14 7.83
CA GLU A 70 10.91 2.79 7.88
C GLU A 70 11.28 3.42 6.53
N ALA A 71 10.95 2.76 5.42
CA ALA A 71 11.15 3.28 4.08
C ALA A 71 10.33 4.57 3.85
N LEU A 72 9.06 4.59 4.22
CA LEU A 72 8.20 5.76 4.09
C LEU A 72 8.65 6.92 4.96
N LYS A 73 9.14 6.63 6.18
CA LYS A 73 9.70 7.64 7.08
C LYS A 73 10.90 8.38 6.47
N GLN A 74 11.72 7.73 5.64
CA GLN A 74 12.85 8.38 4.97
C GLN A 74 12.45 9.48 3.98
N VAL A 75 11.18 9.53 3.58
CA VAL A 75 10.68 10.44 2.54
C VAL A 75 9.39 11.17 2.95
N GLU A 76 9.03 11.12 4.24
CA GLU A 76 7.75 11.66 4.75
C GLU A 76 7.61 13.17 4.55
N ASP A 77 8.70 13.91 4.50
CA ASP A 77 8.75 15.37 4.24
C ASP A 77 8.42 15.73 2.79
N ARG A 78 8.48 14.75 1.88
CA ARG A 78 8.28 14.93 0.44
C ARG A 78 6.84 14.77 -0.01
N TYR A 79 6.02 14.06 0.77
CA TYR A 79 4.67 13.66 0.39
C TYR A 79 3.64 14.03 1.44
N ASP A 80 2.46 14.40 0.97
CA ASP A 80 1.31 14.67 1.83
C ASP A 80 0.56 13.38 2.17
N TYR A 81 0.65 12.38 1.28
CA TYR A 81 0.03 11.05 1.42
C TYR A 81 0.94 9.97 0.83
N ALA A 82 0.88 8.78 1.40
CA ALA A 82 1.31 7.54 0.74
C ALA A 82 0.09 6.60 0.64
N ILE A 83 -0.12 6.04 -0.55
CA ILE A 83 -1.15 5.03 -0.82
C ILE A 83 -0.42 3.73 -1.11
N ILE A 84 -0.74 2.68 -0.36
CA ILE A 84 -0.11 1.37 -0.51
C ILE A 84 -1.15 0.42 -1.13
N ASP A 85 -0.89 -0.02 -2.36
CA ASP A 85 -1.73 -0.99 -3.07
C ASP A 85 -1.29 -2.41 -2.72
N CYS A 86 -2.22 -3.22 -2.18
CA CYS A 86 -1.90 -4.52 -1.60
C CYS A 86 -2.61 -5.67 -2.27
N HIS A 87 -1.90 -6.78 -2.42
CA HIS A 87 -2.49 -8.07 -2.75
C HIS A 87 -3.33 -8.61 -1.56
N PRO A 88 -4.46 -9.28 -1.81
CA PRO A 88 -5.33 -9.82 -0.74
C PRO A 88 -4.73 -10.97 0.07
N SER A 89 -3.49 -11.40 -0.20
CA SER A 89 -2.80 -12.42 0.59
C SER A 89 -2.15 -11.82 1.85
N MET A 90 -1.91 -12.66 2.87
CA MET A 90 -1.25 -12.26 4.11
C MET A 90 0.25 -12.59 4.11
N GLN A 91 0.90 -12.35 2.98
CA GLN A 91 2.36 -12.45 2.86
C GLN A 91 3.07 -11.23 3.46
N LEU A 92 4.39 -11.31 3.62
CA LEU A 92 5.19 -10.27 4.25
C LEU A 92 4.97 -8.86 3.68
N PRO A 93 4.88 -8.63 2.35
CA PRO A 93 4.63 -7.29 1.82
C PRO A 93 3.31 -6.67 2.31
N THR A 94 2.23 -7.47 2.33
CA THR A 94 0.93 -7.03 2.84
C THR A 94 0.97 -6.77 4.35
N ILE A 95 1.64 -7.63 5.13
CA ILE A 95 1.81 -7.42 6.57
C ILE A 95 2.62 -6.14 6.83
N ALA A 96 3.68 -5.91 6.06
CA ALA A 96 4.50 -4.71 6.18
C ALA A 96 3.73 -3.43 5.80
N ALA A 97 2.86 -3.51 4.80
CA ALA A 97 1.95 -2.44 4.44
C ALA A 97 0.96 -2.12 5.57
N LEU A 98 0.33 -3.14 6.16
CA LEU A 98 -0.57 -2.99 7.30
C LEU A 98 0.12 -2.38 8.53
N VAL A 99 1.38 -2.73 8.78
CA VAL A 99 2.19 -2.15 9.87
C VAL A 99 2.57 -0.70 9.59
N ALA A 100 2.75 -0.34 8.33
CA ALA A 100 3.10 1.02 7.92
C ALA A 100 1.90 1.97 7.92
N ALA A 101 0.70 1.48 7.63
CA ALA A 101 -0.47 2.30 7.38
C ALA A 101 -1.03 2.95 8.65
N ASP A 102 -1.46 4.20 8.54
CA ASP A 102 -2.25 4.91 9.56
C ASP A 102 -3.75 4.61 9.40
N GLU A 103 -4.20 4.36 8.16
CA GLU A 103 -5.60 4.10 7.82
C GLU A 103 -5.71 2.95 6.82
N LEU A 104 -6.75 2.13 6.98
CA LEU A 104 -7.05 1.01 6.09
C LEU A 104 -8.34 1.31 5.32
N LEU A 105 -8.23 1.31 3.99
CA LEU A 105 -9.34 1.45 3.07
C LEU A 105 -9.64 0.10 2.43
N ILE A 106 -10.83 -0.43 2.68
CA ILE A 106 -11.28 -1.70 2.11
C ILE A 106 -12.37 -1.43 1.09
N PRO A 107 -12.08 -1.54 -0.22
CA PRO A 107 -13.13 -1.51 -1.22
C PRO A 107 -14.00 -2.77 -1.04
N TYR A 108 -15.29 -2.55 -0.86
CA TYR A 108 -16.25 -3.63 -0.67
C TYR A 108 -17.36 -3.56 -1.71
N GLU A 109 -17.57 -4.65 -2.40
CA GLU A 109 -18.72 -4.84 -3.28
C GLU A 109 -19.75 -5.72 -2.58
N PRO A 110 -20.99 -5.24 -2.38
CA PRO A 110 -22.01 -5.96 -1.62
C PRO A 110 -22.60 -7.10 -2.46
N ASP A 111 -21.87 -8.17 -2.58
CA ASP A 111 -22.31 -9.43 -3.16
C ASP A 111 -22.29 -10.57 -2.13
N VAL A 112 -22.74 -11.77 -2.56
CA VAL A 112 -22.78 -12.96 -1.70
C VAL A 112 -21.38 -13.41 -1.25
N PHE A 113 -20.36 -13.18 -2.09
CA PHE A 113 -18.96 -13.55 -1.81
C PHE A 113 -18.23 -12.51 -0.95
N GLY A 114 -18.57 -11.23 -1.10
CA GLY A 114 -18.00 -10.14 -0.32
C GLY A 114 -18.28 -10.27 1.19
N LYS A 115 -19.46 -10.76 1.58
CA LYS A 115 -19.80 -11.05 2.99
C LYS A 115 -18.86 -12.06 3.63
N THR A 116 -18.44 -13.08 2.89
CA THR A 116 -17.52 -14.11 3.39
C THR A 116 -16.11 -13.55 3.58
N GLY A 117 -15.63 -12.70 2.65
CA GLY A 117 -14.33 -12.04 2.75
C GLY A 117 -14.22 -11.12 3.97
N LEU A 118 -15.26 -10.33 4.26
CA LEU A 118 -15.30 -9.45 5.43
C LEU A 118 -15.23 -10.20 6.77
N ASN A 119 -15.73 -11.43 6.85
CA ASN A 119 -15.68 -12.23 8.07
C ASN A 119 -14.26 -12.66 8.46
N PHE A 120 -13.34 -12.78 7.50
CA PHE A 120 -11.93 -13.10 7.77
C PHE A 120 -11.08 -11.88 8.18
N LEU A 121 -11.46 -10.68 7.75
CA LEU A 121 -10.73 -9.45 8.03
C LEU A 121 -10.56 -9.13 9.52
N PRO A 122 -11.61 -9.20 10.37
CA PRO A 122 -11.48 -8.92 11.80
C PRO A 122 -10.51 -9.85 12.52
N ILE A 123 -10.48 -11.13 12.14
CA ILE A 123 -9.61 -12.15 12.76
C ILE A 123 -8.15 -11.84 12.45
N THR A 124 -7.87 -11.47 11.22
CA THR A 124 -6.53 -11.17 10.74
C THR A 124 -6.00 -9.86 11.32
N LEU A 125 -6.82 -8.81 11.34
CA LEU A 125 -6.50 -7.53 11.95
C LEU A 125 -6.33 -7.64 13.47
N HIS A 126 -7.11 -8.48 14.15
CA HIS A 126 -6.99 -8.70 15.59
C HIS A 126 -5.63 -9.35 15.97
N ARG A 127 -5.11 -10.26 15.15
CA ARG A 127 -3.77 -10.84 15.36
C ARG A 127 -2.65 -9.82 15.17
N SER A 128 -2.83 -8.86 14.28
CA SER A 128 -1.85 -7.77 14.01
C SER A 128 -1.94 -6.61 15.01
N ARG A 129 -3.04 -6.48 15.76
CA ARG A 129 -3.40 -5.34 16.61
C ARG A 129 -2.50 -5.04 17.80
N LYS A 130 -1.54 -5.86 18.16
CA LYS A 130 -0.62 -5.53 19.27
C LYS A 130 0.29 -4.32 19.01
N SER A 131 0.26 -3.76 17.79
CA SER A 131 1.09 -2.61 17.40
C SER A 131 0.39 -1.57 16.52
N ILE A 132 -0.91 -1.69 16.22
CA ILE A 132 -1.58 -0.86 15.23
C ILE A 132 -2.78 -0.15 15.85
N THR A 133 -2.63 1.14 16.12
CA THR A 133 -3.77 2.05 16.38
C THR A 133 -4.27 2.53 15.02
N GLN A 134 -5.18 1.79 14.39
CA GLN A 134 -5.68 2.11 13.06
C GLN A 134 -7.17 2.39 13.08
N VAL A 135 -7.55 3.42 12.34
CA VAL A 135 -8.95 3.70 12.01
C VAL A 135 -9.29 2.87 10.78
N LEU A 136 -10.24 1.95 10.92
CA LEU A 136 -10.75 1.12 9.84
C LEU A 136 -11.86 1.87 9.11
N HIS A 137 -11.62 2.25 7.86
CA HIS A 137 -12.64 2.78 6.96
C HIS A 137 -13.08 1.70 5.98
N ILE A 138 -14.31 1.19 6.14
CA ILE A 138 -14.94 0.33 5.14
C ILE A 138 -15.72 1.22 4.19
N MET A 139 -15.31 1.27 2.93
CA MET A 139 -16.02 2.02 1.89
C MET A 139 -16.82 1.08 1.01
N PHE A 140 -18.13 1.33 0.94
CA PHE A 140 -19.02 0.64 0.00
C PHE A 140 -18.86 1.23 -1.41
N SER A 141 -18.71 0.34 -2.40
CA SER A 141 -18.47 0.67 -3.81
C SER A 141 -19.52 1.63 -4.40
N SER A 142 -19.05 2.46 -5.29
CA SER A 142 -19.66 3.26 -6.35
C SER A 142 -20.41 4.56 -6.03
N GLN A 143 -20.96 4.82 -4.86
CA GLN A 143 -21.69 6.09 -4.64
C GLN A 143 -21.11 7.00 -3.53
N ASN A 144 -20.24 6.53 -2.64
CA ASN A 144 -19.82 7.30 -1.46
C ASN A 144 -18.40 7.90 -1.53
N MET A 145 -17.66 7.71 -2.62
CA MET A 145 -16.32 8.32 -2.76
C MET A 145 -16.32 9.87 -2.77
N ARG A 146 -17.47 10.51 -3.00
CA ARG A 146 -17.55 11.98 -3.06
C ARG A 146 -17.57 12.66 -1.69
N ASN A 147 -17.83 11.92 -0.62
CA ASN A 147 -18.00 12.43 0.75
C ASN A 147 -16.90 12.02 1.72
N ALA A 148 -15.82 11.37 1.27
CA ALA A 148 -14.66 11.06 2.12
C ALA A 148 -14.00 12.37 2.57
N ASN A 149 -14.12 12.63 3.85
CA ASN A 149 -13.90 13.91 4.48
C ASN A 149 -12.42 14.33 4.52
N ARG A 150 -12.18 15.64 4.56
CA ARG A 150 -10.94 16.42 4.41
C ARG A 150 -9.82 16.17 5.44
N SER A 151 -9.87 15.12 6.24
CA SER A 151 -8.90 14.86 7.33
C SER A 151 -7.98 13.66 7.14
N LEU A 152 -8.01 13.02 5.99
CA LEU A 152 -7.13 11.88 5.72
C LEU A 152 -5.69 12.37 5.53
N LYS A 153 -4.90 12.26 6.56
CA LYS A 153 -3.47 12.52 6.53
C LYS A 153 -2.75 11.23 6.85
N LYS A 154 -2.10 10.67 5.90
CA LYS A 154 -0.81 9.99 5.82
C LYS A 154 -0.76 8.65 5.09
N PHE A 155 -1.33 7.55 5.51
CA PHE A 155 -1.10 6.26 4.82
C PHE A 155 -2.41 5.49 4.67
N MET A 156 -2.78 5.15 3.41
CA MET A 156 -3.98 4.38 3.08
C MET A 156 -3.58 3.08 2.36
N ILE A 157 -4.23 2.01 2.73
CA ILE A 157 -4.15 0.72 2.03
C ILE A 157 -5.46 0.49 1.31
#